data_1f4a08dd4a953090031fe3af75864ffd
#
_entry.id   1f4a08dd4a953090031fe3af75864ffd
#
_cell.length_a   1.000
_cell.length_b   1.000
_cell.length_c   1.000
_cell.angle_alpha   90.00
_cell.angle_beta   90.00
_cell.angle_gamma   90.00
#
_symmetry.space_group_name_H-M   'P 1'
#
loop_
_entity.id
_entity.type
_entity.pdbx_description
1 polymer ?
#
loop_
_entity_poly.entity_id
_entity_poly.type
_entity_poly.pdbx_seq_one_letter_code
_entity_poly.pdbx_strand_id
1 'polypeptide(L)'
;MGLAAPALAEPPLEKTEIRYQGWAGQVTFTELAEDLGYLAPLKLKWVGNTISGPQDIQTVVTGDTDIGGAFYGAILKLIAAKAPIKAVVGYYGSDANTYYAYFVKDDSPIKGARDLIGKKVAVNTLGAHLEFVLREYLARNGLSAGEAKQVTLVAIPPVSGEQALRQGQVEVSALSGVLRDKALERGGIRSLFNDTDLFGQFTGGAYVLRDRFIKDNPNAARKLVEGISRAIEWAQTTPPEQVRARFERIIAERKRNEDASSIKYWKSTGVASKGGVISDAELQVWIDWLVKDGLLKPGQI
;
A
#
# COMPACT_ATOMS: atom_id res chain seq x y z
N MET A 1 -52.13 6.45 -1.99
CA MET A 1 -51.20 7.52 -1.53
C MET A 1 -50.15 6.86 -0.64
N GLY A 2 -48.97 6.61 -1.19
CA GLY A 2 -47.86 6.06 -0.42
C GLY A 2 -47.12 7.21 0.30
N LEU A 3 -47.14 7.17 1.62
CA LEU A 3 -46.31 8.06 2.44
C LEU A 3 -44.85 7.65 2.26
N ALA A 4 -44.04 8.46 1.56
CA ALA A 4 -42.61 8.32 1.55
C ALA A 4 -42.10 8.60 2.98
N ALA A 5 -41.47 7.62 3.61
CA ALA A 5 -40.79 7.81 4.88
C ALA A 5 -39.76 8.95 4.73
N PRO A 6 -39.67 9.92 5.67
CA PRO A 6 -38.67 10.95 5.59
C PRO A 6 -37.27 10.31 5.66
N ALA A 7 -36.42 10.62 4.67
CA ALA A 7 -35.01 10.28 4.74
C ALA A 7 -34.43 10.90 6.01
N LEU A 8 -33.93 10.10 6.94
CA LEU A 8 -33.25 10.60 8.13
C LEU A 8 -32.06 11.42 7.65
N ALA A 9 -32.01 12.68 8.03
CA ALA A 9 -30.87 13.54 7.72
C ALA A 9 -29.59 12.91 8.29
N GLU A 10 -28.52 12.87 7.49
CA GLU A 10 -27.22 12.40 7.99
C GLU A 10 -26.81 13.25 9.20
N PRO A 11 -26.28 12.63 10.27
CA PRO A 11 -25.85 13.40 11.44
C PRO A 11 -24.73 14.39 11.05
N PRO A 12 -24.69 15.57 11.68
CA PRO A 12 -23.66 16.57 11.37
C PRO A 12 -22.25 16.03 11.63
N LEU A 13 -21.31 16.41 10.77
CA LEU A 13 -19.92 16.03 10.92
C LEU A 13 -19.23 16.90 11.98
N GLU A 14 -18.46 16.27 12.85
CA GLU A 14 -17.67 16.95 13.88
C GLU A 14 -16.45 17.65 13.28
N LYS A 15 -15.98 17.14 12.14
CA LYS A 15 -14.85 17.66 11.37
C LYS A 15 -15.14 17.53 9.88
N THR A 16 -14.78 18.55 9.11
CA THR A 16 -15.06 18.61 7.66
C THR A 16 -13.80 18.58 6.78
N GLU A 17 -12.61 18.74 7.38
CA GLU A 17 -11.33 18.70 6.68
C GLU A 17 -10.51 17.50 7.17
N ILE A 18 -9.99 16.68 6.24
CA ILE A 18 -9.17 15.49 6.51
C ILE A 18 -7.77 15.68 5.92
N ARG A 19 -6.76 15.73 6.78
CA ARG A 19 -5.36 15.86 6.39
C ARG A 19 -4.78 14.50 6.01
N TYR A 20 -4.07 14.44 4.89
CA TYR A 20 -3.49 13.20 4.38
C TYR A 20 -2.21 13.47 3.58
N GLN A 21 -1.39 12.42 3.42
CA GLN A 21 -0.28 12.39 2.48
C GLN A 21 -0.67 11.65 1.21
N GLY A 22 -0.15 12.11 0.05
CA GLY A 22 -0.29 11.44 -1.24
C GLY A 22 0.94 10.62 -1.61
N TRP A 23 0.86 10.00 -2.77
CA TRP A 23 1.98 9.34 -3.44
C TRP A 23 2.23 10.04 -4.78
N ALA A 24 3.48 10.40 -5.05
CA ALA A 24 3.82 11.12 -6.28
C ALA A 24 3.43 10.30 -7.53
N GLY A 25 2.70 10.93 -8.45
CA GLY A 25 2.26 10.32 -9.71
C GLY A 25 1.23 9.18 -9.57
N GLN A 26 0.62 9.01 -8.37
CA GLN A 26 -0.41 8.01 -8.11
C GLN A 26 -1.63 8.67 -7.46
N VAL A 27 -2.79 8.06 -7.61
CA VAL A 27 -4.03 8.48 -6.94
C VAL A 27 -4.31 7.54 -5.79
N THR A 28 -4.54 8.12 -4.60
CA THR A 28 -4.97 7.36 -3.43
C THR A 28 -6.48 7.10 -3.48
N PHE A 29 -6.97 6.07 -2.79
CA PHE A 29 -8.41 5.84 -2.71
C PHE A 29 -9.15 6.91 -1.90
N THR A 30 -8.46 7.68 -1.05
CA THR A 30 -9.01 8.88 -0.43
C THR A 30 -9.33 9.95 -1.49
N GLU A 31 -8.39 10.24 -2.38
CA GLU A 31 -8.56 11.19 -3.48
C GLU A 31 -9.63 10.73 -4.48
N LEU A 32 -9.64 9.43 -4.81
CA LEU A 32 -10.69 8.86 -5.65
C LEU A 32 -12.07 9.00 -4.99
N ALA A 33 -12.18 8.76 -3.68
CA ALA A 33 -13.43 8.90 -2.95
C ALA A 33 -13.94 10.35 -2.93
N GLU A 34 -13.04 11.34 -2.80
CA GLU A 34 -13.40 12.74 -2.91
C GLU A 34 -13.89 13.10 -4.32
N ASP A 35 -13.15 12.69 -5.35
CA ASP A 35 -13.51 12.96 -6.76
C ASP A 35 -14.84 12.30 -7.17
N LEU A 36 -15.13 11.11 -6.63
CA LEU A 36 -16.42 10.44 -6.84
C LEU A 36 -17.58 11.07 -6.02
N GLY A 37 -17.29 12.07 -5.18
CA GLY A 37 -18.29 12.70 -4.31
C GLY A 37 -18.69 11.87 -3.10
N TYR A 38 -18.01 10.76 -2.83
CA TYR A 38 -18.37 9.84 -1.74
C TYR A 38 -18.00 10.39 -0.36
N LEU A 39 -17.10 11.36 -0.29
CA LEU A 39 -16.70 12.01 0.95
C LEU A 39 -17.57 13.23 1.32
N ALA A 40 -18.32 13.82 0.37
CA ALA A 40 -19.07 15.04 0.63
C ALA A 40 -19.93 14.94 1.90
N PRO A 41 -19.91 15.95 2.81
CA PRO A 41 -19.25 17.23 2.68
C PRO A 41 -17.79 17.29 3.19
N LEU A 42 -17.15 16.15 3.56
CA LEU A 42 -15.72 16.13 3.90
C LEU A 42 -14.87 16.63 2.73
N LYS A 43 -13.78 17.32 3.05
CA LYS A 43 -12.76 17.78 2.11
C LYS A 43 -11.39 17.27 2.51
N LEU A 44 -10.61 16.88 1.52
CA LEU A 44 -9.24 16.46 1.73
C LEU A 44 -8.29 17.66 1.75
N LYS A 45 -7.32 17.61 2.66
CA LYS A 45 -6.20 18.56 2.72
C LYS A 45 -4.89 17.79 2.56
N TRP A 46 -4.31 17.92 1.39
CA TRP A 46 -2.98 17.39 1.13
C TRP A 46 -1.93 18.17 1.93
N VAL A 47 -1.08 17.43 2.65
CA VAL A 47 0.00 18.03 3.47
C VAL A 47 1.40 17.64 2.97
N GLY A 48 1.48 16.91 1.87
CA GLY A 48 2.73 16.46 1.25
C GLY A 48 2.61 15.04 0.70
N ASN A 49 3.72 14.53 0.17
CA ASN A 49 3.81 13.15 -0.29
C ASN A 49 4.64 12.30 0.68
N THR A 50 4.25 11.05 0.85
CA THR A 50 5.06 10.02 1.51
C THR A 50 5.80 9.17 0.47
N ILE A 51 6.85 8.49 0.89
CA ILE A 51 7.58 7.49 0.10
C ILE A 51 7.53 6.10 0.75
N SER A 52 6.94 6.00 1.96
CA SER A 52 6.85 4.73 2.68
C SER A 52 5.64 4.67 3.60
N GLY A 53 5.01 3.50 3.69
CA GLY A 53 3.88 3.27 4.58
C GLY A 53 4.21 3.50 6.07
N PRO A 54 5.34 2.99 6.60
CA PRO A 54 5.75 3.30 7.99
C PRO A 54 5.84 4.78 8.30
N GLN A 55 6.35 5.61 7.37
CA GLN A 55 6.37 7.06 7.51
C GLN A 55 4.94 7.63 7.54
N ASP A 56 4.09 7.16 6.63
CA ASP A 56 2.71 7.65 6.52
C ASP A 56 1.90 7.40 7.79
N ILE A 57 1.94 6.17 8.34
CA ILE A 57 1.23 5.87 9.60
C ILE A 57 1.86 6.55 10.82
N GLN A 58 3.14 6.88 10.78
CA GLN A 58 3.77 7.64 11.87
C GLN A 58 3.20 9.05 11.95
N THR A 59 2.90 9.72 10.83
CA THR A 59 2.26 11.04 10.83
C THR A 59 0.82 10.98 11.39
N VAL A 60 0.14 9.84 11.26
CA VAL A 60 -1.16 9.62 11.94
C VAL A 60 -0.97 9.51 13.44
N VAL A 61 0.04 8.74 13.92
CA VAL A 61 0.33 8.60 15.34
C VAL A 61 0.65 9.94 15.99
N THR A 62 1.49 10.77 15.35
CA THR A 62 1.84 12.11 15.85
C THR A 62 0.71 13.13 15.72
N GLY A 63 -0.21 12.91 14.79
CA GLY A 63 -1.35 13.79 14.54
C GLY A 63 -1.10 14.86 13.49
N ASP A 64 -0.05 14.74 12.71
CA ASP A 64 0.24 15.61 11.57
C ASP A 64 -0.75 15.34 10.43
N THR A 65 -1.16 14.07 10.27
CA THR A 65 -2.26 13.66 9.38
C THR A 65 -3.40 13.02 10.16
N ASP A 66 -4.57 12.94 9.55
CA ASP A 66 -5.75 12.31 10.13
C ASP A 66 -5.90 10.85 9.66
N ILE A 67 -5.42 10.54 8.45
CA ILE A 67 -5.40 9.22 7.83
C ILE A 67 -4.05 8.97 7.17
N GLY A 68 -3.59 7.74 7.18
CA GLY A 68 -2.40 7.25 6.48
C GLY A 68 -2.49 5.75 6.32
N GLY A 69 -1.65 5.15 5.50
CA GLY A 69 -1.71 3.74 5.20
C GLY A 69 -0.35 3.05 5.18
N ALA A 70 -0.34 1.78 5.56
CA ALA A 70 0.88 0.96 5.54
C ALA A 70 0.57 -0.54 5.37
N PHE A 71 1.63 -1.31 5.20
CA PHE A 71 1.64 -2.75 5.31
C PHE A 71 1.13 -3.22 6.68
N TYR A 72 0.33 -4.28 6.71
CA TYR A 72 -0.24 -4.82 7.94
C TYR A 72 0.81 -5.10 9.00
N GLY A 73 1.96 -5.68 8.63
CA GLY A 73 3.04 -5.95 9.57
C GLY A 73 3.59 -4.70 10.27
N ALA A 74 3.65 -3.56 9.58
CA ALA A 74 4.05 -2.29 10.19
C ALA A 74 2.97 -1.75 11.14
N ILE A 75 1.70 -1.84 10.75
CA ILE A 75 0.55 -1.43 11.57
C ILE A 75 0.49 -2.28 12.85
N LEU A 76 0.56 -3.60 12.72
CA LEU A 76 0.50 -4.53 13.85
C LEU A 76 1.65 -4.32 14.85
N LYS A 77 2.87 -4.05 14.37
CA LYS A 77 4.00 -3.69 15.26
C LYS A 77 3.73 -2.43 16.05
N LEU A 78 3.14 -1.39 15.46
CA LEU A 78 2.77 -0.17 16.18
C LEU A 78 1.65 -0.43 17.19
N ILE A 79 0.63 -1.21 16.84
CA ILE A 79 -0.45 -1.60 17.77
C ILE A 79 0.12 -2.41 18.94
N ALA A 80 1.03 -3.35 18.68
CA ALA A 80 1.72 -4.10 19.73
C ALA A 80 2.56 -3.20 20.65
N ALA A 81 3.12 -2.13 20.11
CA ALA A 81 3.81 -1.08 20.87
C ALA A 81 2.85 -0.07 21.53
N LYS A 82 1.53 -0.36 21.53
CA LYS A 82 0.48 0.47 22.14
C LYS A 82 0.28 1.84 21.47
N ALA A 83 0.66 1.98 20.19
CA ALA A 83 0.28 3.16 19.42
C ALA A 83 -1.26 3.23 19.30
N PRO A 84 -1.86 4.42 19.53
CA PRO A 84 -3.32 4.57 19.59
C PRO A 84 -3.93 4.69 18.19
N ILE A 85 -3.79 3.66 17.36
CA ILE A 85 -4.31 3.60 15.99
C ILE A 85 -5.12 2.33 15.75
N LYS A 86 -6.05 2.40 14.79
CA LYS A 86 -6.82 1.26 14.28
C LYS A 86 -6.72 1.17 12.76
N ALA A 87 -6.54 -0.04 12.24
CA ALA A 87 -6.74 -0.35 10.84
C ALA A 87 -8.25 -0.27 10.54
N VAL A 88 -8.63 0.43 9.46
CA VAL A 88 -10.04 0.73 9.17
C VAL A 88 -10.52 0.24 7.81
N VAL A 89 -9.67 0.21 6.79
CA VAL A 89 -10.00 -0.30 5.44
C VAL A 89 -8.74 -0.74 4.71
N GLY A 90 -8.76 -1.94 4.13
CA GLY A 90 -7.70 -2.45 3.28
C GLY A 90 -7.62 -1.66 1.98
N TYR A 91 -6.42 -1.22 1.57
CA TYR A 91 -6.31 -0.30 0.45
C TYR A 91 -5.32 -0.71 -0.64
N TYR A 92 -4.49 -1.70 -0.38
CA TYR A 92 -3.59 -2.28 -1.37
C TYR A 92 -3.29 -3.75 -1.06
N GLY A 93 -2.78 -4.44 -2.05
CA GLY A 93 -2.36 -5.82 -1.94
C GLY A 93 -1.82 -6.32 -3.27
N SER A 94 -1.94 -7.60 -3.51
CA SER A 94 -1.47 -8.23 -4.73
C SER A 94 -2.51 -9.18 -5.32
N ASP A 95 -2.65 -9.11 -6.64
CA ASP A 95 -3.46 -9.99 -7.47
C ASP A 95 -2.73 -10.34 -8.77
N ALA A 96 -3.37 -11.06 -9.68
CA ALA A 96 -2.77 -11.45 -10.96
C ALA A 96 -2.33 -10.27 -11.85
N ASN A 97 -2.89 -9.08 -11.65
CA ASN A 97 -2.63 -7.89 -12.45
C ASN A 97 -1.71 -6.88 -11.75
N THR A 98 -1.87 -6.73 -10.45
CA THR A 98 -1.10 -5.82 -9.60
C THR A 98 -0.40 -6.62 -8.53
N TYR A 99 0.93 -6.69 -8.59
CA TYR A 99 1.76 -7.45 -7.65
C TYR A 99 3.16 -6.83 -7.54
N TYR A 100 3.90 -7.22 -6.53
CA TYR A 100 5.29 -6.83 -6.32
C TYR A 100 6.21 -7.92 -6.84
N ALA A 101 7.18 -7.52 -7.67
CA ALA A 101 8.18 -8.46 -8.18
C ALA A 101 9.60 -7.91 -8.02
N TYR A 102 10.56 -8.82 -7.91
CA TYR A 102 11.97 -8.54 -7.78
C TYR A 102 12.65 -8.78 -9.10
N PHE A 103 13.29 -7.74 -9.62
CA PHE A 103 13.87 -7.72 -10.95
C PHE A 103 15.39 -7.70 -10.89
N VAL A 104 15.99 -8.38 -11.85
CA VAL A 104 17.42 -8.33 -12.19
C VAL A 104 17.53 -7.86 -13.64
N LYS A 105 18.73 -7.44 -14.07
CA LYS A 105 19.00 -7.22 -15.50
C LYS A 105 18.91 -8.55 -16.25
N ASP A 106 18.58 -8.50 -17.54
CA ASP A 106 18.46 -9.73 -18.38
C ASP A 106 19.76 -10.54 -18.42
N ASP A 107 20.90 -9.86 -18.44
CA ASP A 107 22.25 -10.44 -18.46
C ASP A 107 22.78 -10.83 -17.06
N SER A 108 22.01 -10.60 -16.01
CA SER A 108 22.42 -10.92 -14.64
C SER A 108 22.63 -12.42 -14.43
N PRO A 109 23.71 -12.86 -13.76
CA PRO A 109 23.94 -14.25 -13.38
C PRO A 109 23.00 -14.73 -12.27
N ILE A 110 22.29 -13.83 -11.58
CA ILE A 110 21.38 -14.18 -10.47
C ILE A 110 20.16 -14.92 -11.02
N LYS A 111 19.96 -16.16 -10.59
CA LYS A 111 18.85 -17.03 -11.02
C LYS A 111 17.95 -17.49 -9.87
N GLY A 112 18.40 -17.37 -8.62
CA GLY A 112 17.67 -17.87 -7.47
C GLY A 112 18.10 -17.24 -6.15
N ALA A 113 17.51 -17.72 -5.08
CA ALA A 113 17.67 -17.15 -3.74
C ALA A 113 19.12 -17.17 -3.24
N ARG A 114 19.87 -18.26 -3.52
CA ARG A 114 21.26 -18.38 -3.06
C ARG A 114 22.20 -17.39 -3.73
N ASP A 115 21.88 -16.98 -4.97
CA ASP A 115 22.68 -15.99 -5.69
C ASP A 115 22.55 -14.56 -5.10
N LEU A 116 21.57 -14.37 -4.21
CA LEU A 116 21.37 -13.09 -3.51
C LEU A 116 22.34 -12.88 -2.34
N ILE A 117 23.02 -13.91 -1.88
CA ILE A 117 24.01 -13.79 -0.80
C ILE A 117 25.11 -12.80 -1.22
N GLY A 118 25.35 -11.79 -0.40
CA GLY A 118 26.32 -10.73 -0.68
C GLY A 118 25.85 -9.67 -1.69
N LYS A 119 24.60 -9.74 -2.18
CA LYS A 119 24.03 -8.77 -3.15
C LYS A 119 23.21 -7.68 -2.47
N LYS A 120 23.07 -6.56 -3.17
CA LYS A 120 22.23 -5.43 -2.76
C LYS A 120 20.86 -5.55 -3.42
N VAL A 121 19.81 -5.47 -2.62
CA VAL A 121 18.41 -5.51 -3.05
C VAL A 121 17.73 -4.20 -2.68
N ALA A 122 17.24 -3.47 -3.68
CA ALA A 122 16.47 -2.25 -3.46
C ALA A 122 15.05 -2.57 -3.00
N VAL A 123 14.65 -1.94 -1.91
CA VAL A 123 13.29 -1.91 -1.38
C VAL A 123 12.92 -0.45 -1.06
N ASN A 124 11.61 -0.14 -0.97
CA ASN A 124 11.21 1.25 -0.70
C ASN A 124 11.55 1.71 0.72
N THR A 125 11.51 0.82 1.68
CA THR A 125 11.83 1.08 3.10
C THR A 125 12.10 -0.24 3.82
N LEU A 126 12.78 -0.16 4.97
CA LEU A 126 13.01 -1.32 5.82
C LEU A 126 11.83 -1.55 6.78
N GLY A 127 11.65 -2.78 7.22
CA GLY A 127 10.59 -3.18 8.14
C GLY A 127 9.18 -3.20 7.53
N ALA A 128 9.05 -3.20 6.20
CA ALA A 128 7.78 -3.16 5.48
C ALA A 128 7.62 -4.34 4.51
N HIS A 129 6.58 -4.29 3.69
CA HIS A 129 6.12 -5.37 2.82
C HIS A 129 7.23 -5.98 1.96
N LEU A 130 8.03 -5.17 1.28
CA LEU A 130 9.07 -5.69 0.40
C LEU A 130 10.17 -6.45 1.15
N GLU A 131 10.61 -5.98 2.30
CA GLU A 131 11.54 -6.74 3.12
C GLU A 131 10.93 -8.07 3.56
N PHE A 132 9.67 -8.08 3.99
CA PHE A 132 8.95 -9.31 4.34
C PHE A 132 8.93 -10.31 3.19
N VAL A 133 8.50 -9.90 2.00
CA VAL A 133 8.42 -10.76 0.81
C VAL A 133 9.80 -11.37 0.49
N LEU A 134 10.86 -10.55 0.54
CA LEU A 134 12.20 -11.05 0.30
C LEU A 134 12.64 -12.08 1.37
N ARG A 135 12.43 -11.79 2.65
CA ARG A 135 12.79 -12.74 3.73
C ARG A 135 12.07 -14.07 3.60
N GLU A 136 10.78 -14.03 3.27
CA GLU A 136 10.00 -15.25 3.06
C GLU A 136 10.47 -16.01 1.82
N TYR A 137 10.82 -15.32 0.74
CA TYR A 137 11.42 -15.95 -0.44
C TYR A 137 12.73 -16.68 -0.09
N LEU A 138 13.64 -16.01 0.64
CA LEU A 138 14.90 -16.61 1.06
C LEU A 138 14.67 -17.83 1.96
N ALA A 139 13.77 -17.74 2.93
CA ALA A 139 13.45 -18.81 3.87
C ALA A 139 12.85 -20.05 3.14
N ARG A 140 11.87 -19.85 2.24
CA ARG A 140 11.27 -20.93 1.46
C ARG A 140 12.25 -21.62 0.52
N ASN A 141 13.32 -20.93 0.12
CA ASN A 141 14.40 -21.49 -0.68
C ASN A 141 15.56 -22.04 0.16
N GLY A 142 15.34 -22.25 1.47
CA GLY A 142 16.27 -22.97 2.35
C GLY A 142 17.50 -22.18 2.78
N LEU A 143 17.48 -20.84 2.72
CA LEU A 143 18.55 -20.04 3.32
C LEU A 143 18.36 -19.98 4.84
N SER A 144 19.46 -20.21 5.56
CA SER A 144 19.51 -19.97 7.01
C SER A 144 19.39 -18.48 7.33
N ALA A 145 19.02 -18.14 8.57
CA ALA A 145 18.97 -16.77 9.03
C ALA A 145 20.32 -16.03 8.89
N GLY A 146 21.44 -16.76 9.03
CA GLY A 146 22.78 -16.21 8.84
C GLY A 146 23.09 -15.87 7.37
N GLU A 147 22.69 -16.74 6.43
CA GLU A 147 22.82 -16.51 4.99
C GLU A 147 21.90 -15.34 4.53
N ALA A 148 20.65 -15.32 5.01
CA ALA A 148 19.69 -14.25 4.69
C ALA A 148 20.18 -12.87 5.15
N LYS A 149 20.90 -12.78 6.27
CA LYS A 149 21.51 -11.52 6.76
C LYS A 149 22.63 -10.99 5.86
N GLN A 150 23.21 -11.82 5.00
CA GLN A 150 24.23 -11.40 4.03
C GLN A 150 23.62 -10.73 2.79
N VAL A 151 22.31 -10.78 2.62
CA VAL A 151 21.59 -10.00 1.60
C VAL A 151 21.41 -8.58 2.11
N THR A 152 22.01 -7.61 1.42
CA THR A 152 21.99 -6.20 1.83
C THR A 152 20.75 -5.50 1.29
N LEU A 153 19.88 -5.03 2.16
CA LEU A 153 18.75 -4.19 1.77
C LEU A 153 19.16 -2.73 1.64
N VAL A 154 18.76 -2.09 0.55
CA VAL A 154 19.00 -0.67 0.26
C VAL A 154 17.65 0.02 0.11
N ALA A 155 17.37 1.00 0.99
CA ALA A 155 16.15 1.80 0.90
C ALA A 155 16.29 2.81 -0.24
N ILE A 156 15.43 2.67 -1.27
CA ILE A 156 15.40 3.54 -2.45
C ILE A 156 13.93 3.94 -2.72
N PRO A 157 13.64 5.24 -2.96
CA PRO A 157 12.30 5.66 -3.33
C PRO A 157 11.76 4.86 -4.52
N PRO A 158 10.47 4.44 -4.52
CA PRO A 158 9.92 3.56 -5.54
C PRO A 158 10.16 4.03 -6.98
N VAL A 159 10.03 5.33 -7.22
CA VAL A 159 10.24 5.94 -8.55
C VAL A 159 11.69 5.85 -9.07
N SER A 160 12.65 5.62 -8.18
CA SER A 160 14.09 5.52 -8.49
C SER A 160 14.61 4.07 -8.56
N GLY A 161 13.78 3.09 -8.17
CA GLY A 161 14.20 1.68 -8.07
C GLY A 161 14.65 1.07 -9.39
N GLU A 162 13.93 1.33 -10.48
CA GLU A 162 14.31 0.88 -11.83
C GLU A 162 15.66 1.46 -12.26
N GLN A 163 15.86 2.77 -12.06
CA GLN A 163 17.10 3.43 -12.45
C GLN A 163 18.29 2.89 -11.66
N ALA A 164 18.14 2.68 -10.36
CA ALA A 164 19.19 2.11 -9.51
C ALA A 164 19.63 0.73 -9.99
N LEU A 165 18.68 -0.12 -10.42
CA LEU A 165 18.96 -1.43 -11.01
C LEU A 165 19.72 -1.29 -12.34
N ARG A 166 19.23 -0.45 -13.26
CA ARG A 166 19.84 -0.27 -14.58
C ARG A 166 21.25 0.31 -14.51
N GLN A 167 21.51 1.20 -13.55
CA GLN A 167 22.83 1.80 -13.31
C GLN A 167 23.77 0.88 -12.52
N GLY A 168 23.31 -0.28 -12.04
CA GLY A 168 24.12 -1.22 -11.27
C GLY A 168 24.45 -0.73 -9.84
N GLN A 169 23.66 0.20 -9.30
CA GLN A 169 23.78 0.61 -7.90
C GLN A 169 23.30 -0.49 -6.94
N VAL A 170 22.36 -1.33 -7.43
CA VAL A 170 21.89 -2.55 -6.80
C VAL A 170 21.83 -3.67 -7.84
N GLU A 171 21.94 -4.92 -7.40
CA GLU A 171 21.81 -6.07 -8.29
C GLU A 171 20.36 -6.51 -8.49
N VAL A 172 19.49 -6.17 -7.55
CA VAL A 172 18.06 -6.49 -7.59
C VAL A 172 17.24 -5.27 -7.18
N SER A 173 16.10 -5.06 -7.82
CA SER A 173 15.15 -4.02 -7.40
C SER A 173 13.74 -4.57 -7.34
N ALA A 174 13.04 -4.29 -6.24
CA ALA A 174 11.62 -4.56 -6.11
C ALA A 174 10.82 -3.45 -6.81
N LEU A 175 9.94 -3.82 -7.74
CA LEU A 175 9.04 -2.92 -8.47
C LEU A 175 7.61 -3.43 -8.36
N SER A 176 6.65 -2.52 -8.36
CA SER A 176 5.24 -2.88 -8.22
C SER A 176 4.33 -2.06 -9.13
N GLY A 177 3.16 -2.62 -9.41
CA GLY A 177 2.06 -1.94 -10.09
C GLY A 177 2.52 -1.21 -11.35
N VAL A 178 2.14 0.03 -11.45
CA VAL A 178 2.43 0.89 -12.61
C VAL A 178 3.92 1.10 -12.85
N LEU A 179 4.76 1.15 -11.81
CA LEU A 179 6.21 1.31 -11.97
C LEU A 179 6.86 0.04 -12.54
N ARG A 180 6.39 -1.14 -12.12
CA ARG A 180 6.77 -2.43 -12.67
C ARG A 180 6.45 -2.50 -14.16
N ASP A 181 5.22 -2.21 -14.53
CA ASP A 181 4.77 -2.36 -15.92
C ASP A 181 5.45 -1.34 -16.85
N LYS A 182 5.70 -0.12 -16.36
CA LYS A 182 6.50 0.88 -17.07
C LYS A 182 7.95 0.41 -17.29
N ALA A 183 8.55 -0.27 -16.30
CA ALA A 183 9.90 -0.79 -16.42
C ALA A 183 9.97 -1.99 -17.40
N LEU A 184 8.96 -2.87 -17.37
CA LEU A 184 8.85 -4.01 -18.29
C LEU A 184 8.67 -3.57 -19.75
N GLU A 185 7.90 -2.50 -20.03
CA GLU A 185 7.75 -1.96 -21.38
C GLU A 185 9.10 -1.52 -21.98
N ARG A 186 10.02 -1.03 -21.15
CA ARG A 186 11.38 -0.64 -21.58
C ARG A 186 12.30 -1.82 -21.85
N GLY A 187 11.95 -3.02 -21.37
CA GLY A 187 12.78 -4.22 -21.51
C GLY A 187 14.10 -4.17 -20.73
N GLY A 188 14.96 -5.15 -20.97
CA GLY A 188 16.31 -5.23 -20.40
C GLY A 188 16.35 -5.66 -18.93
N ILE A 189 15.22 -6.09 -18.38
CA ILE A 189 15.09 -6.65 -17.02
C ILE A 189 14.14 -7.85 -17.03
N ARG A 190 14.40 -8.81 -16.14
CA ARG A 190 13.52 -9.97 -15.94
C ARG A 190 13.15 -10.15 -14.48
N SER A 191 11.97 -10.71 -14.24
CA SER A 191 11.54 -11.09 -12.90
C SER A 191 12.36 -12.25 -12.37
N LEU A 192 12.78 -12.16 -11.13
CA LEU A 192 13.39 -13.27 -10.39
C LEU A 192 12.34 -14.06 -9.61
N PHE A 193 11.44 -13.35 -8.92
CA PHE A 193 10.27 -13.89 -8.22
C PHE A 193 9.28 -12.76 -7.95
N ASN A 194 8.07 -13.11 -7.52
CA ASN A 194 7.04 -12.15 -7.12
C ASN A 194 6.28 -12.62 -5.86
N ASP A 195 5.50 -11.74 -5.27
CA ASP A 195 4.77 -12.02 -4.03
C ASP A 195 3.55 -12.92 -4.25
N THR A 196 2.90 -12.85 -5.41
CA THR A 196 1.75 -13.72 -5.70
C THR A 196 2.15 -15.19 -5.89
N ASP A 197 3.38 -15.48 -6.33
CA ASP A 197 3.91 -16.84 -6.37
C ASP A 197 4.12 -17.42 -4.96
N LEU A 198 4.36 -16.53 -3.98
CA LEU A 198 4.59 -16.93 -2.59
C LEU A 198 3.29 -17.05 -1.78
N PHE A 199 2.34 -16.14 -2.00
CA PHE A 199 1.18 -15.97 -1.11
C PHE A 199 -0.17 -16.09 -1.82
N GLY A 200 -0.22 -16.14 -3.16
CA GLY A 200 -1.46 -15.96 -3.91
C GLY A 200 -1.96 -14.53 -3.87
N GLN A 201 -3.26 -14.34 -4.07
CA GLN A 201 -3.90 -13.04 -3.94
C GLN A 201 -4.13 -12.70 -2.46
N PHE A 202 -3.80 -11.47 -2.06
CA PHE A 202 -3.98 -11.01 -0.68
C PHE A 202 -4.12 -9.49 -0.58
N THR A 203 -4.77 -9.01 0.48
CA THR A 203 -4.69 -7.61 0.90
C THR A 203 -3.45 -7.42 1.77
N GLY A 204 -2.58 -6.50 1.40
CA GLY A 204 -1.26 -6.32 2.02
C GLY A 204 -1.22 -5.28 3.12
N GLY A 205 -2.18 -4.35 3.14
CA GLY A 205 -2.18 -3.28 4.13
C GLY A 205 -3.46 -2.48 4.18
N ALA A 206 -3.55 -1.64 5.20
CA ALA A 206 -4.74 -0.86 5.50
C ALA A 206 -4.43 0.61 5.75
N TYR A 207 -5.45 1.45 5.55
CA TYR A 207 -5.48 2.77 6.17
C TYR A 207 -5.72 2.65 7.66
N VAL A 208 -5.15 3.59 8.40
CA VAL A 208 -5.31 3.71 9.84
C VAL A 208 -5.86 5.08 10.22
N LEU A 209 -6.62 5.11 11.31
CA LEU A 209 -7.05 6.31 12.02
C LEU A 209 -6.60 6.23 13.48
N ARG A 210 -6.38 7.38 14.13
CA ARG A 210 -6.13 7.41 15.58
C ARG A 210 -7.41 7.11 16.37
N ASP A 211 -7.26 6.42 17.49
CA ASP A 211 -8.37 6.17 18.43
C ASP A 211 -9.08 7.46 18.84
N ARG A 212 -8.29 8.51 19.14
CA ARG A 212 -8.83 9.82 19.50
C ARG A 212 -9.63 10.44 18.36
N PHE A 213 -9.14 10.33 17.11
CA PHE A 213 -9.87 10.85 15.94
C PHE A 213 -11.24 10.17 15.80
N ILE A 214 -11.28 8.84 15.92
CA ILE A 214 -12.51 8.04 15.84
C ILE A 214 -13.48 8.43 16.97
N LYS A 215 -12.97 8.60 18.19
CA LYS A 215 -13.76 8.96 19.35
C LYS A 215 -14.33 10.37 19.27
N ASP A 216 -13.51 11.34 18.88
CA ASP A 216 -13.88 12.75 18.87
C ASP A 216 -14.69 13.13 17.60
N ASN A 217 -14.59 12.34 16.51
CA ASN A 217 -15.22 12.61 15.21
C ASN A 217 -15.86 11.34 14.62
N PRO A 218 -16.80 10.68 15.31
CA PRO A 218 -17.33 9.37 14.87
C PRO A 218 -18.08 9.43 13.54
N ASN A 219 -18.81 10.51 13.25
CA ASN A 219 -19.54 10.66 11.99
C ASN A 219 -18.57 10.95 10.82
N ALA A 220 -17.57 11.81 11.03
CA ALA A 220 -16.53 12.06 10.04
C ALA A 220 -15.69 10.80 9.77
N ALA A 221 -15.31 10.05 10.79
CA ALA A 221 -14.58 8.78 10.65
C ALA A 221 -15.38 7.76 9.84
N ARG A 222 -16.67 7.59 10.15
CA ARG A 222 -17.57 6.68 9.40
C ARG A 222 -17.67 7.11 7.94
N LYS A 223 -17.98 8.38 7.69
CA LYS A 223 -18.12 8.93 6.33
C LYS A 223 -16.85 8.73 5.50
N LEU A 224 -15.68 8.94 6.12
CA LEU A 224 -14.38 8.76 5.48
C LEU A 224 -14.15 7.28 5.09
N VAL A 225 -14.35 6.36 6.04
CA VAL A 225 -14.13 4.92 5.82
C VAL A 225 -15.10 4.36 4.78
N GLU A 226 -16.40 4.67 4.91
CA GLU A 226 -17.42 4.25 3.95
C GLU A 226 -17.16 4.82 2.55
N GLY A 227 -16.77 6.09 2.45
CA GLY A 227 -16.44 6.74 1.18
C GLY A 227 -15.23 6.08 0.49
N ILE A 228 -14.17 5.77 1.25
CA ILE A 228 -13.00 5.06 0.73
C ILE A 228 -13.37 3.64 0.30
N SER A 229 -14.13 2.90 1.12
CA SER A 229 -14.57 1.55 0.77
C SER A 229 -15.38 1.53 -0.53
N ARG A 230 -16.31 2.46 -0.71
CA ARG A 230 -17.07 2.63 -1.94
C ARG A 230 -16.18 2.97 -3.15
N ALA A 231 -15.15 3.78 -2.95
CA ALA A 231 -14.21 4.13 -4.02
C ALA A 231 -13.36 2.91 -4.44
N ILE A 232 -12.95 2.07 -3.49
CA ILE A 232 -12.27 0.81 -3.77
C ILE A 232 -13.19 -0.12 -4.55
N GLU A 233 -14.43 -0.32 -4.10
CA GLU A 233 -15.42 -1.14 -4.80
C GLU A 233 -15.71 -0.62 -6.21
N TRP A 234 -15.83 0.70 -6.37
CA TRP A 234 -15.98 1.32 -7.68
C TRP A 234 -14.80 0.98 -8.60
N ALA A 235 -13.55 1.09 -8.10
CA ALA A 235 -12.36 0.76 -8.88
C ALA A 235 -12.22 -0.75 -9.16
N GLN A 236 -12.75 -1.61 -8.30
CA GLN A 236 -12.79 -3.07 -8.50
C GLN A 236 -13.79 -3.49 -9.59
N THR A 237 -14.87 -2.73 -9.77
CA THR A 237 -16.00 -3.09 -10.63
C THR A 237 -16.08 -2.26 -11.92
N THR A 238 -15.30 -1.19 -12.03
CA THR A 238 -15.25 -0.30 -13.20
C THR A 238 -14.18 -0.78 -14.19
N PRO A 239 -14.44 -0.73 -15.50
CA PRO A 239 -13.42 -1.05 -16.51
C PRO A 239 -12.12 -0.26 -16.28
N PRO A 240 -10.95 -0.90 -16.39
CA PRO A 240 -9.66 -0.26 -16.05
C PRO A 240 -9.37 1.02 -16.84
N GLU A 241 -9.82 1.14 -18.08
CA GLU A 241 -9.65 2.35 -18.90
C GLU A 241 -10.41 3.55 -18.32
N GLN A 242 -11.59 3.33 -17.73
CA GLN A 242 -12.36 4.39 -17.10
C GLN A 242 -11.72 4.83 -15.75
N VAL A 243 -11.16 3.86 -15.00
CA VAL A 243 -10.41 4.17 -13.78
C VAL A 243 -9.17 4.98 -14.11
N ARG A 244 -8.40 4.58 -15.15
CA ARG A 244 -7.22 5.32 -15.61
C ARG A 244 -7.56 6.74 -16.02
N ALA A 245 -8.58 6.93 -16.87
CA ALA A 245 -9.02 8.25 -17.30
C ALA A 245 -9.37 9.17 -16.12
N ARG A 246 -10.00 8.60 -15.09
CA ARG A 246 -10.31 9.35 -13.86
C ARG A 246 -9.05 9.70 -13.08
N PHE A 247 -8.12 8.78 -12.93
CA PHE A 247 -6.84 9.02 -12.24
C PHE A 247 -6.00 10.09 -12.93
N GLU A 248 -5.91 10.06 -14.26
CA GLU A 248 -5.23 11.08 -15.06
C GLU A 248 -5.84 12.47 -14.83
N ARG A 249 -7.18 12.57 -14.80
CA ARG A 249 -7.89 13.81 -14.49
C ARG A 249 -7.58 14.32 -13.08
N ILE A 250 -7.67 13.46 -12.06
CA ILE A 250 -7.36 13.82 -10.66
C ILE A 250 -5.93 14.37 -10.56
N ILE A 251 -4.94 13.73 -11.19
CA ILE A 251 -3.55 14.19 -11.16
C ILE A 251 -3.41 15.54 -11.86
N ALA A 252 -4.07 15.74 -12.99
CA ALA A 252 -4.02 17.00 -13.72
C ALA A 252 -4.66 18.15 -12.94
N GLU A 253 -5.77 17.90 -12.26
CA GLU A 253 -6.53 18.92 -11.50
C GLU A 253 -5.85 19.34 -10.19
N ARG A 254 -5.16 18.40 -9.51
CA ARG A 254 -4.52 18.68 -8.21
C ARG A 254 -3.25 19.54 -8.30
N LYS A 255 -2.70 19.77 -9.50
CA LYS A 255 -1.60 20.73 -9.81
C LYS A 255 -0.35 20.60 -8.93
N ARG A 256 0.12 19.38 -8.68
CA ARG A 256 1.29 19.11 -7.84
C ARG A 256 2.60 18.96 -8.62
N ASN A 257 2.60 19.29 -9.92
CA ASN A 257 3.75 19.11 -10.83
C ASN A 257 4.29 17.67 -10.84
N GLU A 258 3.41 16.70 -11.05
CA GLU A 258 3.70 15.27 -11.02
C GLU A 258 3.65 14.62 -12.40
N ASP A 259 4.44 13.57 -12.61
CA ASP A 259 4.38 12.74 -13.82
C ASP A 259 3.24 11.71 -13.72
N ALA A 260 2.19 11.90 -14.52
CA ALA A 260 1.06 10.97 -14.62
C ALA A 260 1.31 9.81 -15.62
N SER A 261 2.45 9.77 -16.30
CA SER A 261 2.71 8.81 -17.39
C SER A 261 2.62 7.34 -16.99
N SER A 262 2.71 7.05 -15.68
CA SER A 262 2.59 5.70 -15.15
C SER A 262 1.14 5.22 -15.02
N ILE A 263 0.15 6.12 -15.00
CA ILE A 263 -1.27 5.75 -14.79
C ILE A 263 -1.81 4.84 -15.90
N LYS A 264 -1.32 5.00 -17.12
CA LYS A 264 -1.70 4.12 -18.25
C LYS A 264 -1.49 2.62 -17.97
N TYR A 265 -0.60 2.28 -17.03
CA TYR A 265 -0.30 0.90 -16.62
C TYR A 265 -1.17 0.38 -15.48
N TRP A 266 -2.02 1.21 -14.88
CA TRP A 266 -2.92 0.76 -13.84
C TRP A 266 -3.88 -0.32 -14.35
N LYS A 267 -4.02 -1.44 -13.62
CA LYS A 267 -4.82 -2.61 -14.05
C LYS A 267 -5.87 -3.04 -13.03
N SER A 268 -5.54 -2.96 -11.75
CA SER A 268 -6.41 -3.39 -10.66
C SER A 268 -6.05 -2.70 -9.35
N THR A 269 -6.92 -2.84 -8.36
CA THR A 269 -6.68 -2.29 -7.02
C THR A 269 -5.65 -3.08 -6.22
N GLY A 270 -5.42 -4.36 -6.57
CA GLY A 270 -4.66 -5.31 -5.77
C GLY A 270 -5.34 -5.70 -4.44
N VAL A 271 -6.50 -5.14 -4.11
CA VAL A 271 -7.24 -5.43 -2.87
C VAL A 271 -8.07 -6.68 -3.04
N ALA A 272 -7.85 -7.70 -2.21
CA ALA A 272 -8.50 -9.00 -2.33
C ALA A 272 -9.97 -8.97 -1.89
N SER A 273 -10.31 -8.23 -0.85
CA SER A 273 -11.66 -8.12 -0.33
C SER A 273 -12.47 -7.03 -1.03
N LYS A 274 -13.79 -7.24 -1.14
CA LYS A 274 -14.71 -6.25 -1.70
C LYS A 274 -14.68 -4.96 -0.86
N GLY A 275 -14.41 -3.82 -1.52
CA GLY A 275 -14.34 -2.52 -0.86
C GLY A 275 -13.29 -2.40 0.25
N GLY A 276 -12.34 -3.33 0.31
CA GLY A 276 -11.28 -3.29 1.33
C GLY A 276 -11.74 -3.69 2.75
N VAL A 277 -12.82 -4.47 2.88
CA VAL A 277 -13.24 -4.99 4.18
C VAL A 277 -12.13 -5.84 4.79
N ILE A 278 -11.71 -5.50 6.00
CA ILE A 278 -10.67 -6.23 6.74
C ILE A 278 -11.31 -7.39 7.49
N SER A 279 -10.77 -8.59 7.36
CA SER A 279 -11.17 -9.77 8.14
C SER A 279 -10.12 -10.14 9.17
N ASP A 280 -10.56 -10.78 10.26
CA ASP A 280 -9.63 -11.30 11.28
C ASP A 280 -8.68 -12.33 10.68
N ALA A 281 -9.13 -13.14 9.71
CA ALA A 281 -8.31 -14.12 9.03
C ALA A 281 -7.15 -13.48 8.25
N GLU A 282 -7.37 -12.34 7.58
CA GLU A 282 -6.29 -11.61 6.91
C GLU A 282 -5.25 -11.09 7.91
N LEU A 283 -5.69 -10.54 9.04
CA LEU A 283 -4.79 -10.03 10.07
C LEU A 283 -4.02 -11.17 10.74
N GLN A 284 -4.65 -12.32 10.98
CA GLN A 284 -4.03 -13.46 11.63
C GLN A 284 -2.81 -13.98 10.85
N VAL A 285 -2.88 -14.03 9.51
CA VAL A 285 -1.74 -14.41 8.66
C VAL A 285 -0.51 -13.55 8.97
N TRP A 286 -0.69 -12.26 9.13
CA TRP A 286 0.41 -11.32 9.40
C TRP A 286 0.88 -11.39 10.85
N ILE A 287 -0.02 -11.63 11.81
CA ILE A 287 0.33 -11.85 13.22
C ILE A 287 1.18 -13.11 13.34
N ASP A 288 0.76 -14.22 12.75
CA ASP A 288 1.47 -15.50 12.78
C ASP A 288 2.87 -15.35 12.18
N TRP A 289 2.97 -14.63 11.07
CA TRP A 289 4.27 -14.35 10.47
C TRP A 289 5.17 -13.51 11.38
N LEU A 290 4.66 -12.42 11.96
CA LEU A 290 5.43 -11.57 12.87
C LEU A 290 5.92 -12.34 14.10
N VAL A 291 5.13 -13.27 14.62
CA VAL A 291 5.50 -14.16 15.72
C VAL A 291 6.59 -15.15 15.27
N LYS A 292 6.42 -15.79 14.10
CA LYS A 292 7.40 -16.71 13.52
C LYS A 292 8.77 -16.04 13.32
N ASP A 293 8.77 -14.78 12.89
CA ASP A 293 9.99 -14.00 12.61
C ASP A 293 10.56 -13.31 13.88
N GLY A 294 9.96 -13.56 15.05
CA GLY A 294 10.41 -13.02 16.34
C GLY A 294 10.17 -11.51 16.52
N LEU A 295 9.33 -10.91 15.66
CA LEU A 295 8.99 -9.48 15.70
C LEU A 295 7.83 -9.16 16.64
N LEU A 296 7.03 -10.18 17.00
CA LEU A 296 6.00 -10.14 18.03
C LEU A 296 6.13 -11.35 18.95
N LYS A 297 5.65 -11.20 20.20
CA LYS A 297 5.46 -12.34 21.11
C LYS A 297 4.09 -12.97 20.88
N PRO A 298 3.93 -14.30 21.05
CA PRO A 298 2.62 -14.93 21.04
C PRO A 298 1.66 -14.24 22.02
N GLY A 299 0.44 -13.92 21.57
CA GLY A 299 -0.58 -13.25 22.39
C GLY A 299 -0.30 -11.78 22.76
N GLN A 300 0.59 -11.10 22.03
CA GLN A 300 0.90 -9.69 22.26
C GLN A 300 -0.16 -8.76 21.66
N ILE A 301 -0.89 -9.23 20.66
CA ILE A 301 -2.04 -8.58 20.00
C ILE A 301 -3.22 -9.55 20.06
#